data_3947e38582903c3cb28304984612de3d
#
_entry.id   3947e38582903c3cb28304984612de3d
#
_cell.length_a   1.000
_cell.length_b   1.000
_cell.length_c   1.000
_cell.angle_alpha   90.00
_cell.angle_beta   90.00
_cell.angle_gamma   90.00
#
_symmetry.space_group_name_H-M   'P 1'
#
loop_
_entity.id
_entity.type
_entity.pdbx_description
1 polymer ?
#
loop_
_entity_poly.entity_id
_entity_poly.type
_entity_poly.pdbx_seq_one_letter_code
_entity_poly.pdbx_strand_id
1 'polypeptide(L)'
;MNPPIILKIFNLACILVLCTYTGFAQITLDLEGGIATTGYNDVRIPGDGGTFIGLADELNSNPFLFGRVRLSYTFNERNTVSVLFAPLQVTYDGAFNRDVNFEDTIFPANTPIDATYKFNSYRLTYRYQVLTRETVTLGIGITGKVRDAFIRLEGNELRSEKTDLGFVPLINFHFTWQFSERFHLLIEGDALAAPQGRAEDVLVALGYSLNDQFDILAGYRILEGGADNDEVYTFSLFHYGVVGVRIHLPM
;
A
#
# COMPACT_ATOMS: atom_id res chain seq x y z
N MET A 1 -35.23 8.38 0.26
CA MET A 1 -35.18 9.63 -0.52
C MET A 1 -34.36 9.37 -1.79
N ASN A 2 -34.98 9.44 -2.96
CA ASN A 2 -34.24 9.30 -4.22
C ASN A 2 -33.37 10.56 -4.44
N PRO A 3 -32.09 10.42 -4.85
CA PRO A 3 -31.26 11.58 -5.15
C PRO A 3 -31.88 12.40 -6.29
N PRO A 4 -31.78 13.74 -6.26
CA PRO A 4 -32.38 14.62 -7.25
C PRO A 4 -31.82 14.30 -8.65
N ILE A 5 -32.68 14.37 -9.64
CA ILE A 5 -32.39 14.08 -11.07
C ILE A 5 -31.14 14.81 -11.57
N ILE A 6 -30.88 16.01 -11.06
CA ILE A 6 -29.71 16.84 -11.36
C ILE A 6 -28.39 16.13 -11.00
N LEU A 7 -28.34 15.38 -9.88
CA LEU A 7 -27.12 14.66 -9.45
C LEU A 7 -26.85 13.45 -10.38
N LYS A 8 -27.89 12.81 -10.89
CA LYS A 8 -27.75 11.70 -11.89
C LYS A 8 -27.29 12.21 -13.25
N ILE A 9 -27.75 13.40 -13.66
CA ILE A 9 -27.34 14.03 -14.94
C ILE A 9 -25.90 14.52 -14.83
N PHE A 10 -25.47 15.05 -13.67
CA PHE A 10 -24.11 15.51 -13.44
C PHE A 10 -23.11 14.33 -13.43
N ASN A 11 -23.47 13.20 -12.82
CA ASN A 11 -22.66 11.97 -12.87
C ASN A 11 -22.58 11.37 -14.28
N LEU A 12 -23.69 11.39 -15.03
CA LEU A 12 -23.70 10.89 -16.42
C LEU A 12 -22.91 11.83 -17.36
N ALA A 13 -22.97 13.15 -17.14
CA ALA A 13 -22.21 14.13 -17.90
C ALA A 13 -20.69 14.04 -17.61
N CYS A 14 -20.28 13.82 -16.35
CA CYS A 14 -18.88 13.57 -16.01
C CYS A 14 -18.32 12.29 -16.64
N ILE A 15 -19.12 11.23 -16.75
CA ILE A 15 -18.73 9.98 -17.43
C ILE A 15 -18.65 10.19 -18.94
N LEU A 16 -19.54 10.97 -19.54
CA LEU A 16 -19.57 11.26 -20.98
C LEU A 16 -18.45 12.23 -21.44
N VAL A 17 -18.04 13.18 -20.60
CA VAL A 17 -16.93 14.09 -20.92
C VAL A 17 -15.57 13.36 -20.94
N LEU A 18 -15.44 12.23 -20.23
CA LEU A 18 -14.24 11.38 -20.29
C LEU A 18 -14.12 10.58 -21.61
N CYS A 19 -15.19 10.47 -22.39
CA CYS A 19 -15.22 9.64 -23.62
C CYS A 19 -14.96 10.42 -24.93
N THR A 20 -14.71 11.72 -24.92
CA THR A 20 -14.60 12.51 -26.17
C THR A 20 -13.19 12.90 -26.60
N TYR A 21 -12.17 12.46 -25.88
CA TYR A 21 -10.79 12.64 -26.33
C TYR A 21 -10.36 11.42 -27.16
N THR A 22 -10.37 11.55 -28.50
CA THR A 22 -9.73 10.62 -29.44
C THR A 22 -8.20 10.77 -29.41
N GLY A 23 -7.62 10.79 -28.23
CA GLY A 23 -6.20 10.65 -28.01
C GLY A 23 -5.90 9.22 -27.58
N PHE A 24 -4.72 8.70 -27.86
CA PHE A 24 -4.27 7.40 -27.38
C PHE A 24 -4.59 7.24 -25.89
N ALA A 25 -5.55 6.39 -25.59
CA ALA A 25 -5.96 6.09 -24.23
C ALA A 25 -5.74 4.60 -23.99
N GLN A 26 -5.22 4.25 -22.83
CA GLN A 26 -4.96 2.88 -22.43
C GLN A 26 -5.44 2.65 -21.01
N ILE A 27 -6.16 1.57 -20.80
CA ILE A 27 -6.46 1.06 -19.46
C ILE A 27 -5.46 -0.05 -19.14
N THR A 28 -4.89 0.01 -17.93
CA THR A 28 -4.01 -1.05 -17.41
C THR A 28 -4.56 -1.55 -16.09
N LEU A 29 -4.68 -2.87 -15.97
CA LEU A 29 -5.04 -3.55 -14.73
C LEU A 29 -3.82 -4.32 -14.23
N ASP A 30 -3.30 -3.95 -13.05
CA ASP A 30 -2.25 -4.67 -12.36
C ASP A 30 -2.85 -5.51 -11.23
N LEU A 31 -2.57 -6.79 -11.24
CA LEU A 31 -2.91 -7.75 -10.18
C LEU A 31 -1.61 -8.27 -9.59
N GLU A 32 -1.38 -8.04 -8.30
CA GLU A 32 -0.22 -8.54 -7.58
C GLU A 32 -0.65 -9.46 -6.46
N GLY A 33 0.11 -10.52 -6.23
CA GLY A 33 -0.06 -11.42 -5.11
C GLY A 33 1.24 -12.11 -4.75
N GLY A 34 1.22 -12.91 -3.69
CA GLY A 34 2.39 -13.64 -3.25
C GLY A 34 2.43 -13.83 -1.74
N ILE A 35 3.64 -13.89 -1.20
CA ILE A 35 3.89 -14.12 0.22
C ILE A 35 4.56 -12.87 0.82
N ALA A 36 4.10 -12.50 2.01
CA ALA A 36 4.70 -11.42 2.78
C ALA A 36 5.15 -11.90 4.16
N THR A 37 6.16 -11.23 4.70
CA THR A 37 6.69 -11.43 6.06
C THR A 37 6.88 -10.10 6.74
N THR A 38 6.80 -10.06 8.07
CA THR A 38 7.15 -8.89 8.87
C THR A 38 8.66 -8.86 9.09
N GLY A 39 9.31 -7.74 8.79
CA GLY A 39 10.69 -7.46 9.16
C GLY A 39 10.76 -6.94 10.60
N TYR A 40 10.05 -5.84 10.89
CA TYR A 40 9.80 -5.34 12.23
C TYR A 40 8.40 -4.71 12.30
N ASN A 41 7.87 -4.59 13.53
CA ASN A 41 6.61 -3.91 13.78
C ASN A 41 6.61 -3.38 15.22
N ASP A 42 7.11 -2.17 15.38
CA ASP A 42 7.35 -1.51 16.65
C ASP A 42 6.19 -0.59 17.00
N VAL A 43 5.71 -0.70 18.22
CA VAL A 43 4.51 -0.02 18.69
C VAL A 43 4.71 0.50 20.10
N ARG A 44 4.31 1.75 20.34
CA ARG A 44 4.12 2.33 21.69
C ARG A 44 2.90 3.26 21.63
N ILE A 45 1.85 2.91 22.35
CA ILE A 45 0.58 3.63 22.36
C ILE A 45 0.04 3.72 23.79
N PRO A 46 -0.15 4.94 24.33
CA PRO A 46 0.17 6.26 23.79
C PRO A 46 1.67 6.45 23.49
N GLY A 47 1.97 7.35 22.54
CA GLY A 47 3.34 7.60 22.12
C GLY A 47 4.27 8.08 23.24
N ASP A 48 3.76 8.83 24.21
CA ASP A 48 4.50 9.38 25.34
C ASP A 48 4.37 8.56 26.65
N GLY A 49 3.43 7.60 26.73
CA GLY A 49 3.14 6.89 28.00
C GLY A 49 2.92 5.39 27.88
N GLY A 50 2.83 4.85 26.68
CA GLY A 50 2.66 3.42 26.45
C GLY A 50 3.95 2.62 26.66
N THR A 51 3.80 1.30 26.77
CA THR A 51 4.96 0.40 26.76
C THR A 51 5.42 0.18 25.33
N PHE A 52 6.71 0.34 25.07
CA PHE A 52 7.28 -0.05 23.78
C PHE A 52 7.26 -1.57 23.62
N ILE A 53 6.69 -2.05 22.51
CA ILE A 53 6.59 -3.47 22.13
C ILE A 53 7.03 -3.65 20.69
N GLY A 54 7.87 -4.65 20.43
CA GLY A 54 8.21 -5.13 19.09
C GLY A 54 7.36 -6.33 18.74
N LEU A 55 6.24 -6.12 18.01
CA LEU A 55 5.31 -7.22 17.71
C LEU A 55 5.99 -8.36 16.95
N ALA A 56 6.92 -8.04 16.05
CA ALA A 56 7.64 -9.06 15.28
C ALA A 56 8.80 -9.71 16.05
N ASP A 57 9.38 -9.01 17.02
CA ASP A 57 10.54 -9.49 17.77
C ASP A 57 10.14 -10.26 19.04
N GLU A 58 9.02 -9.88 19.65
CA GLU A 58 8.57 -10.42 20.94
C GLU A 58 7.44 -11.44 20.81
N LEU A 59 6.71 -11.42 19.70
CA LEU A 59 5.63 -12.34 19.39
C LEU A 59 5.94 -13.12 18.10
N ASN A 60 5.22 -14.21 17.87
CA ASN A 60 5.37 -15.02 16.67
C ASN A 60 4.39 -14.57 15.58
N SER A 61 4.84 -14.56 14.34
CA SER A 61 3.98 -14.43 13.16
C SER A 61 4.42 -15.38 12.07
N ASN A 62 3.48 -15.85 11.28
CA ASN A 62 3.76 -16.66 10.10
C ASN A 62 3.79 -15.79 8.84
N PRO A 63 4.53 -16.22 7.79
CA PRO A 63 4.35 -15.65 6.46
C PRO A 63 2.89 -15.72 6.04
N PHE A 64 2.39 -14.68 5.38
CA PHE A 64 0.99 -14.56 4.98
C PHE A 64 0.84 -14.24 3.50
N LEU A 65 -0.31 -14.59 2.94
CA LEU A 65 -0.65 -14.26 1.55
C LEU A 65 -1.15 -12.82 1.48
N PHE A 66 -0.80 -12.15 0.40
CA PHE A 66 -1.30 -10.82 0.10
C PHE A 66 -1.87 -10.74 -1.32
N GLY A 67 -2.70 -9.73 -1.56
CA GLY A 67 -3.18 -9.37 -2.90
C GLY A 67 -3.34 -7.87 -3.02
N ARG A 68 -3.02 -7.30 -4.19
CA ARG A 68 -3.14 -5.88 -4.52
C ARG A 68 -3.75 -5.74 -5.91
N VAL A 69 -4.57 -4.73 -6.09
CA VAL A 69 -5.21 -4.43 -7.37
C VAL A 69 -5.03 -2.96 -7.69
N ARG A 70 -4.48 -2.65 -8.87
CA ARG A 70 -4.37 -1.28 -9.39
C ARG A 70 -5.05 -1.20 -10.75
N LEU A 71 -5.89 -0.20 -10.91
CA LEU A 71 -6.46 0.19 -12.20
C LEU A 71 -5.88 1.54 -12.59
N SER A 72 -5.33 1.62 -13.80
CA SER A 72 -4.70 2.82 -14.35
C SER A 72 -5.35 3.22 -15.65
N TYR A 73 -5.50 4.52 -15.86
CA TYR A 73 -5.95 5.14 -17.10
C TYR A 73 -4.87 6.10 -17.58
N THR A 74 -4.27 5.78 -18.73
CA THR A 74 -3.26 6.64 -19.37
C THR A 74 -3.89 7.36 -20.54
N PHE A 75 -3.69 8.67 -20.62
CA PHE A 75 -4.18 9.52 -21.68
C PHE A 75 -3.07 10.46 -22.19
N ASN A 76 -3.21 10.87 -23.46
CA ASN A 76 -2.20 11.68 -24.14
C ASN A 76 -0.78 11.10 -23.98
N GLU A 77 -0.66 9.76 -23.99
CA GLU A 77 0.59 8.98 -23.91
C GLU A 77 1.46 9.19 -22.66
N ARG A 78 1.23 10.25 -21.88
CA ARG A 78 2.12 10.67 -20.77
C ARG A 78 1.45 10.83 -19.43
N ASN A 79 0.13 10.95 -19.41
CA ASN A 79 -0.60 11.24 -18.19
C ASN A 79 -1.29 9.99 -17.70
N THR A 80 -1.04 9.56 -16.49
CA THR A 80 -1.68 8.38 -15.89
C THR A 80 -2.38 8.76 -14.59
N VAL A 81 -3.65 8.39 -14.49
CA VAL A 81 -4.39 8.41 -13.23
C VAL A 81 -4.64 6.96 -12.82
N SER A 82 -4.38 6.61 -11.57
CA SER A 82 -4.61 5.25 -11.09
C SER A 82 -5.23 5.22 -9.70
N VAL A 83 -6.00 4.16 -9.46
CA VAL A 83 -6.51 3.79 -8.16
C VAL A 83 -5.91 2.46 -7.73
N LEU A 84 -5.53 2.35 -6.46
CA LEU A 84 -4.95 1.14 -5.87
C LEU A 84 -5.71 0.76 -4.61
N PHE A 85 -6.02 -0.52 -4.49
CA PHE A 85 -6.43 -1.18 -3.26
C PHE A 85 -5.35 -2.19 -2.83
N ALA A 86 -4.83 -2.02 -1.62
CA ALA A 86 -3.77 -2.85 -1.05
C ALA A 86 -4.10 -3.15 0.42
N PRO A 87 -4.85 -4.24 0.69
CA PRO A 87 -5.14 -4.68 2.04
C PRO A 87 -3.90 -5.32 2.67
N LEU A 88 -3.72 -5.10 3.96
CA LEU A 88 -2.72 -5.75 4.79
C LEU A 88 -3.31 -6.02 6.18
N GLN A 89 -3.24 -7.27 6.61
CA GLN A 89 -3.51 -7.66 7.99
C GLN A 89 -2.58 -8.80 8.36
N VAL A 90 -1.98 -8.71 9.54
CA VAL A 90 -1.12 -9.74 10.12
C VAL A 90 -1.49 -9.94 11.58
N THR A 91 -1.41 -11.17 12.04
CA THR A 91 -1.63 -11.56 13.43
C THR A 91 -0.33 -12.08 14.03
N TYR A 92 -0.14 -11.80 15.31
CA TYR A 92 0.99 -12.24 16.12
C TYR A 92 0.42 -12.92 17.35
N ASP A 93 1.08 -13.98 17.81
CA ASP A 93 0.71 -14.70 19.03
C ASP A 93 1.92 -14.92 19.93
N GLY A 94 1.71 -14.90 21.24
CA GLY A 94 2.79 -15.11 22.21
C GLY A 94 2.47 -14.57 23.59
N ALA A 95 3.48 -14.14 24.33
CA ALA A 95 3.33 -13.48 25.61
C ALA A 95 4.51 -12.53 25.86
N PHE A 96 4.22 -11.37 26.41
CA PHE A 96 5.28 -10.45 26.87
C PHE A 96 5.82 -10.87 28.25
N ASN A 97 7.11 -10.73 28.46
CA ASN A 97 7.77 -11.06 29.74
C ASN A 97 7.65 -9.95 30.79
N ARG A 98 6.87 -8.92 30.53
CA ARG A 98 6.61 -7.75 31.38
C ARG A 98 5.16 -7.30 31.22
N ASP A 99 4.70 -6.47 32.14
CA ASP A 99 3.43 -5.77 31.98
C ASP A 99 3.51 -4.80 30.80
N VAL A 100 2.47 -4.78 29.97
CA VAL A 100 2.35 -3.92 28.78
C VAL A 100 1.18 -2.97 28.96
N ASN A 101 1.49 -1.68 29.03
CA ASN A 101 0.50 -0.61 28.95
C ASN A 101 0.26 -0.27 27.48
N PHE A 102 -0.93 -0.58 26.98
CA PHE A 102 -1.36 -0.28 25.61
C PHE A 102 -2.71 0.43 25.67
N GLU A 103 -2.77 1.65 25.15
CA GLU A 103 -3.90 2.56 25.36
C GLU A 103 -4.20 2.68 26.87
N ASP A 104 -5.44 2.43 27.28
CA ASP A 104 -5.88 2.51 28.68
C ASP A 104 -5.89 1.14 29.38
N THR A 105 -5.20 0.13 28.83
CA THR A 105 -5.23 -1.26 29.31
C THR A 105 -3.84 -1.77 29.63
N ILE A 106 -3.69 -2.35 30.83
CA ILE A 106 -2.45 -3.02 31.26
C ILE A 106 -2.65 -4.54 31.07
N PHE A 107 -1.87 -5.13 30.17
CA PHE A 107 -1.78 -6.56 29.95
C PHE A 107 -0.69 -7.13 30.86
N PRO A 108 -1.03 -8.06 31.78
CA PRO A 108 -0.04 -8.61 32.74
C PRO A 108 1.04 -9.43 32.03
N ALA A 109 2.23 -9.45 32.63
CA ALA A 109 3.35 -10.27 32.17
C ALA A 109 2.95 -11.75 32.01
N ASN A 110 3.51 -12.42 31.02
CA ASN A 110 3.30 -13.84 30.73
C ASN A 110 1.84 -14.24 30.45
N THR A 111 1.00 -13.28 30.13
CA THR A 111 -0.35 -13.51 29.63
C THR A 111 -0.27 -13.87 28.14
N PRO A 112 -0.94 -14.96 27.67
CA PRO A 112 -1.09 -15.22 26.25
C PRO A 112 -1.80 -14.03 25.56
N ILE A 113 -1.19 -13.52 24.50
CA ILE A 113 -1.66 -12.35 23.74
C ILE A 113 -1.81 -12.75 22.27
N ASP A 114 -2.93 -12.35 21.68
CA ASP A 114 -3.15 -12.26 20.24
C ASP A 114 -3.09 -10.77 19.84
N ALA A 115 -2.12 -10.43 19.00
CA ALA A 115 -2.03 -9.09 18.46
C ALA A 115 -2.40 -9.06 16.98
N THR A 116 -3.23 -8.09 16.59
CA THR A 116 -3.60 -7.88 15.18
C THR A 116 -3.14 -6.50 14.72
N TYR A 117 -2.37 -6.48 13.65
CA TYR A 117 -1.98 -5.28 12.93
C TYR A 117 -2.70 -5.25 11.58
N LYS A 118 -3.51 -4.21 11.34
CA LYS A 118 -4.18 -3.95 10.07
C LYS A 118 -3.71 -2.64 9.47
N PHE A 119 -3.47 -2.65 8.16
CA PHE A 119 -3.03 -1.47 7.43
C PHE A 119 -3.51 -1.51 5.98
N ASN A 120 -4.80 -1.25 5.76
CA ASN A 120 -5.34 -1.15 4.42
C ASN A 120 -4.98 0.19 3.78
N SER A 121 -4.60 0.14 2.52
CA SER A 121 -4.19 1.32 1.76
C SER A 121 -5.06 1.48 0.51
N TYR A 122 -5.71 2.65 0.42
CA TYR A 122 -6.46 3.10 -0.76
C TYR A 122 -5.74 4.30 -1.33
N ARG A 123 -5.37 4.27 -2.61
CA ARG A 123 -4.57 5.33 -3.21
C ARG A 123 -5.21 5.85 -4.48
N LEU A 124 -5.12 7.16 -4.67
CA LEU A 124 -5.35 7.85 -5.94
C LEU A 124 -4.03 8.49 -6.34
N THR A 125 -3.52 8.12 -7.51
CA THR A 125 -2.22 8.62 -8.02
C THR A 125 -2.43 9.34 -9.33
N TYR A 126 -1.79 10.50 -9.49
CA TYR A 126 -1.53 11.11 -10.79
C TYR A 126 -0.04 11.06 -11.08
N ARG A 127 0.34 10.59 -12.26
CA ARG A 127 1.72 10.46 -12.73
C ARG A 127 1.88 11.04 -14.12
N TYR A 128 2.97 11.77 -14.32
CA TYR A 128 3.39 12.27 -15.63
C TYR A 128 4.68 11.58 -16.06
N GLN A 129 4.73 11.08 -17.30
CA GLN A 129 5.93 10.50 -17.88
C GLN A 129 6.88 11.61 -18.36
N VAL A 130 7.92 11.85 -17.56
CA VAL A 130 8.92 12.90 -17.82
C VAL A 130 9.92 12.48 -18.90
N LEU A 131 10.15 11.17 -19.05
CA LEU A 131 10.99 10.60 -20.09
C LEU A 131 10.25 9.41 -20.74
N THR A 132 10.20 9.43 -22.07
CA THR A 132 9.70 8.31 -22.89
C THR A 132 10.67 8.12 -24.04
N ARG A 133 11.38 7.00 -24.02
CA ARG A 133 12.29 6.53 -25.07
C ARG A 133 11.94 5.08 -25.41
N GLU A 134 12.45 4.57 -26.52
CA GLU A 134 12.18 3.20 -26.99
C GLU A 134 12.39 2.13 -25.91
N THR A 135 13.44 2.28 -25.11
CA THR A 135 13.81 1.27 -24.10
C THR A 135 13.64 1.73 -22.67
N VAL A 136 13.39 3.03 -22.42
CA VAL A 136 13.34 3.59 -21.05
C VAL A 136 12.18 4.53 -20.90
N THR A 137 11.39 4.32 -19.85
CA THR A 137 10.39 5.28 -19.39
C THR A 137 10.64 5.69 -17.95
N LEU A 138 10.43 6.97 -17.66
CA LEU A 138 10.49 7.52 -16.30
C LEU A 138 9.26 8.38 -16.06
N GLY A 139 8.52 8.08 -15.01
CA GLY A 139 7.37 8.85 -14.57
C GLY A 139 7.53 9.33 -13.13
N ILE A 140 7.04 10.54 -12.86
CA ILE A 140 6.98 11.14 -11.53
C ILE A 140 5.57 11.64 -11.30
N GLY A 141 5.08 11.53 -10.07
CA GLY A 141 3.72 11.89 -9.73
C GLY A 141 3.50 12.17 -8.26
N ILE A 142 2.24 12.31 -7.92
CA ILE A 142 1.75 12.47 -6.56
C ILE A 142 0.68 11.43 -6.27
N THR A 143 0.68 10.92 -5.05
CA THR A 143 -0.31 9.97 -4.54
C THR A 143 -0.97 10.54 -3.29
N GLY A 144 -2.30 10.56 -3.28
CA GLY A 144 -3.08 10.66 -2.06
C GLY A 144 -3.41 9.26 -1.55
N LYS A 145 -2.90 8.90 -0.37
CA LYS A 145 -3.17 7.63 0.29
C LYS A 145 -4.12 7.84 1.47
N VAL A 146 -5.23 7.10 1.48
CA VAL A 146 -6.06 6.92 2.67
C VAL A 146 -5.63 5.61 3.34
N ARG A 147 -5.24 5.71 4.60
CA ARG A 147 -4.85 4.61 5.46
C ARG A 147 -6.00 4.28 6.39
N ASP A 148 -6.50 3.03 6.34
CA ASP A 148 -7.45 2.46 7.30
C ASP A 148 -6.70 1.40 8.11
N ALA A 149 -6.32 1.74 9.33
CA ALA A 149 -5.43 0.96 10.16
C ALA A 149 -6.00 0.74 11.57
N PHE A 150 -5.60 -0.34 12.19
CA PHE A 150 -5.72 -0.53 13.61
C PHE A 150 -4.60 -1.45 14.14
N ILE A 151 -4.30 -1.28 15.43
CA ILE A 151 -3.50 -2.20 16.23
C ILE A 151 -4.36 -2.65 17.40
N ARG A 152 -4.46 -3.95 17.61
CA ARG A 152 -5.27 -4.56 18.66
C ARG A 152 -4.44 -5.57 19.43
N LEU A 153 -4.58 -5.55 20.76
CA LEU A 153 -4.09 -6.58 21.68
C LEU A 153 -5.29 -7.23 22.37
N GLU A 154 -5.31 -8.56 22.40
CA GLU A 154 -6.34 -9.37 23.08
C GLU A 154 -5.66 -10.46 23.94
N GLY A 155 -6.11 -10.63 25.18
CA GLY A 155 -5.63 -11.70 26.08
C GLY A 155 -6.29 -11.68 27.44
N ASN A 156 -6.61 -12.83 28.01
CA ASN A 156 -7.24 -12.99 29.35
C ASN A 156 -8.48 -12.07 29.56
N GLU A 157 -9.42 -12.09 28.63
CA GLU A 157 -10.64 -11.25 28.67
C GLU A 157 -10.37 -9.74 28.51
N LEU A 158 -9.08 -9.32 28.46
CA LEU A 158 -8.68 -7.95 28.14
C LEU A 158 -8.61 -7.76 26.63
N ARG A 159 -9.06 -6.59 26.19
CA ARG A 159 -8.98 -6.17 24.79
C ARG A 159 -8.76 -4.68 24.72
N SER A 160 -7.81 -4.26 23.91
CA SER A 160 -7.56 -2.84 23.62
C SER A 160 -7.21 -2.67 22.15
N GLU A 161 -7.66 -1.55 21.55
CA GLU A 161 -7.50 -1.30 20.12
C GLU A 161 -7.31 0.19 19.87
N LYS A 162 -6.28 0.54 19.10
CA LYS A 162 -6.09 1.86 18.50
C LYS A 162 -6.43 1.81 17.03
N THR A 163 -7.42 2.58 16.62
CA THR A 163 -7.80 2.75 15.21
C THR A 163 -7.26 4.06 14.65
N ASP A 164 -6.94 4.08 13.37
CA ASP A 164 -6.52 5.29 12.67
C ASP A 164 -7.00 5.28 11.22
N LEU A 165 -7.68 6.35 10.85
CA LEU A 165 -8.04 6.66 9.47
C LEU A 165 -7.31 7.93 9.06
N GLY A 166 -6.21 7.79 8.35
CA GLY A 166 -5.32 8.89 8.02
C GLY A 166 -5.17 9.14 6.53
N PHE A 167 -4.90 10.41 6.16
CA PHE A 167 -4.51 10.80 4.82
C PHE A 167 -3.02 11.08 4.76
N VAL A 168 -2.32 10.50 3.77
CA VAL A 168 -0.87 10.65 3.59
C VAL A 168 -0.59 11.03 2.14
N PRO A 169 -0.05 12.24 1.87
CA PRO A 169 0.47 12.59 0.55
C PRO A 169 1.82 11.90 0.33
N LEU A 170 2.07 11.40 -0.89
CA LEU A 170 3.31 10.71 -1.25
C LEU A 170 3.80 11.19 -2.62
N ILE A 171 5.10 11.07 -2.86
CA ILE A 171 5.70 11.22 -4.18
C ILE A 171 5.66 9.86 -4.85
N ASN A 172 5.08 9.82 -6.05
CA ASN A 172 5.06 8.62 -6.89
C ASN A 172 6.22 8.64 -7.88
N PHE A 173 6.83 7.49 -8.10
CA PHE A 173 7.84 7.28 -9.13
C PHE A 173 7.61 5.97 -9.86
N HIS A 174 8.01 5.93 -11.13
CA HIS A 174 7.91 4.76 -12.00
C HIS A 174 9.04 4.79 -13.01
N PHE A 175 9.78 3.70 -13.08
CA PHE A 175 10.85 3.49 -14.03
C PHE A 175 10.69 2.13 -14.69
N THR A 176 10.78 2.09 -16.03
CA THR A 176 10.83 0.85 -16.79
C THR A 176 12.02 0.88 -17.72
N TRP A 177 12.78 -0.20 -17.74
CA TRP A 177 13.88 -0.40 -18.67
C TRP A 177 13.67 -1.70 -19.44
N GLN A 178 13.34 -1.57 -20.73
CA GLN A 178 13.23 -2.67 -21.70
C GLN A 178 14.63 -3.03 -22.19
N PHE A 179 15.22 -4.08 -21.68
CA PHE A 179 16.58 -4.50 -22.06
C PHE A 179 16.58 -5.65 -23.08
N SER A 180 15.42 -6.19 -23.41
CA SER A 180 15.19 -7.19 -24.44
C SER A 180 13.78 -7.00 -25.02
N GLU A 181 13.48 -7.61 -26.16
CA GLU A 181 12.15 -7.58 -26.79
C GLU A 181 11.02 -8.00 -25.85
N ARG A 182 11.31 -8.89 -24.89
CA ARG A 182 10.31 -9.44 -23.98
C ARG A 182 10.58 -9.17 -22.51
N PHE A 183 11.78 -8.76 -22.14
CA PHE A 183 12.15 -8.57 -20.74
C PHE A 183 12.33 -7.09 -20.40
N HIS A 184 11.77 -6.70 -19.29
CA HIS A 184 11.95 -5.36 -18.75
C HIS A 184 12.16 -5.38 -17.23
N LEU A 185 12.93 -4.42 -16.74
CA LEU A 185 13.02 -4.09 -15.32
C LEU A 185 11.96 -3.02 -15.01
N LEU A 186 11.19 -3.26 -13.96
CA LEU A 186 10.23 -2.31 -13.41
C LEU A 186 10.70 -1.89 -12.01
N ILE A 187 10.76 -0.58 -11.77
CA ILE A 187 10.92 -0.01 -10.42
C ILE A 187 9.80 1.01 -10.25
N GLU A 188 8.92 0.79 -9.30
CA GLU A 188 7.84 1.73 -9.02
C GLU A 188 7.55 1.83 -7.53
N GLY A 189 7.03 2.97 -7.12
CA GLY A 189 6.65 3.13 -5.73
C GLY A 189 6.10 4.49 -5.39
N ASP A 190 5.79 4.62 -4.12
CA ASP A 190 5.37 5.83 -3.44
C ASP A 190 6.25 6.03 -2.22
N ALA A 191 6.80 7.22 -1.99
CA ALA A 191 7.60 7.51 -0.82
C ALA A 191 7.46 8.97 -0.37
N LEU A 192 7.51 9.17 0.93
CA LEU A 192 7.68 10.49 1.56
C LEU A 192 8.26 10.31 2.97
N ALA A 193 9.19 11.19 3.33
CA ALA A 193 9.67 11.34 4.69
C ALA A 193 9.39 12.78 5.16
N ALA A 194 8.89 12.90 6.39
CA ALA A 194 8.60 14.15 7.09
C ALA A 194 9.03 14.03 8.56
N PRO A 195 9.16 15.12 9.32
CA PRO A 195 9.55 15.04 10.74
C PRO A 195 8.65 14.13 11.59
N GLN A 196 7.36 14.02 11.24
CA GLN A 196 6.37 13.24 11.99
C GLN A 196 6.33 11.76 11.60
N GLY A 197 7.09 11.35 10.58
CA GLY A 197 7.08 9.97 10.11
C GLY A 197 7.48 9.82 8.64
N ARG A 198 7.49 8.59 8.18
CA ARG A 198 7.82 8.25 6.80
C ARG A 198 6.89 7.17 6.26
N ALA A 199 6.82 7.05 4.96
CA ALA A 199 6.09 6.00 4.28
C ALA A 199 6.77 5.68 2.96
N GLU A 200 7.09 4.43 2.76
CA GLU A 200 7.76 3.90 1.59
C GLU A 200 7.06 2.61 1.13
N ASP A 201 6.76 2.53 -0.16
CA ASP A 201 6.19 1.34 -0.80
C ASP A 201 6.87 1.20 -2.16
N VAL A 202 7.86 0.33 -2.26
CA VAL A 202 8.75 0.24 -3.42
C VAL A 202 8.79 -1.19 -3.94
N LEU A 203 8.47 -1.36 -5.22
CA LEU A 203 8.60 -2.60 -5.99
C LEU A 203 9.79 -2.52 -6.93
N VAL A 204 10.59 -3.58 -6.94
CA VAL A 204 11.56 -3.90 -8.00
C VAL A 204 11.17 -5.25 -8.57
N ALA A 205 10.85 -5.31 -9.87
CA ALA A 205 10.40 -6.52 -10.52
C ALA A 205 11.01 -6.70 -11.91
N LEU A 206 11.20 -7.96 -12.28
CA LEU A 206 11.43 -8.37 -13.64
C LEU A 206 10.08 -8.65 -14.30
N GLY A 207 9.86 -8.03 -15.45
CA GLY A 207 8.69 -8.25 -16.29
C GLY A 207 9.03 -9.08 -17.52
N TYR A 208 8.08 -9.94 -17.91
CA TYR A 208 8.12 -10.72 -19.14
C TYR A 208 6.85 -10.47 -19.94
N SER A 209 6.97 -9.87 -21.12
CA SER A 209 5.86 -9.60 -22.03
C SER A 209 5.51 -10.87 -22.80
N LEU A 210 4.35 -11.45 -22.49
CA LEU A 210 3.79 -12.60 -23.23
C LEU A 210 3.36 -12.18 -24.62
N ASN A 211 2.70 -11.02 -24.69
CA ASN A 211 2.22 -10.36 -25.89
C ASN A 211 1.94 -8.89 -25.58
N ASP A 212 1.34 -8.14 -26.51
CA ASP A 212 1.04 -6.71 -26.34
C ASP A 212 -0.01 -6.41 -25.23
N GLN A 213 -0.71 -7.42 -24.76
CA GLN A 213 -1.78 -7.27 -23.77
C GLN A 213 -1.41 -7.76 -22.37
N PHE A 214 -0.45 -8.67 -22.24
CA PHE A 214 -0.16 -9.35 -20.97
C PHE A 214 1.34 -9.36 -20.64
N ASP A 215 1.67 -8.83 -19.48
CA ASP A 215 2.96 -9.01 -18.84
C ASP A 215 2.82 -9.87 -17.58
N ILE A 216 3.81 -10.72 -17.32
CA ILE A 216 4.00 -11.40 -16.04
C ILE A 216 5.12 -10.66 -15.30
N LEU A 217 4.92 -10.42 -14.03
CA LEU A 217 5.88 -9.76 -13.15
C LEU A 217 6.32 -10.72 -12.04
N ALA A 218 7.60 -10.72 -11.73
CA ALA A 218 8.14 -11.37 -10.54
C ALA A 218 9.14 -10.44 -9.87
N GLY A 219 9.03 -10.23 -8.55
CA GLY A 219 9.84 -9.23 -7.90
C GLY A 219 9.77 -9.23 -6.38
N TYR A 220 10.33 -8.17 -5.85
CA TYR A 220 10.39 -7.92 -4.43
C TYR A 220 9.87 -6.52 -4.13
N ARG A 221 9.03 -6.44 -3.09
CA ARG A 221 8.47 -5.18 -2.60
C ARG A 221 8.79 -5.00 -1.13
N ILE A 222 9.08 -3.77 -0.74
CA ILE A 222 9.06 -3.34 0.64
C ILE A 222 7.87 -2.41 0.86
N LEU A 223 7.24 -2.55 2.01
CA LEU A 223 6.33 -1.56 2.58
C LEU A 223 6.90 -1.19 3.95
N GLU A 224 7.36 0.03 4.08
CA GLU A 224 7.98 0.55 5.31
C GLU A 224 7.33 1.88 5.68
N GLY A 225 7.22 2.14 6.96
CA GLY A 225 6.81 3.45 7.44
C GLY A 225 6.22 3.42 8.82
N GLY A 226 5.93 4.63 9.28
CA GLY A 226 5.39 4.84 10.61
C GLY A 226 5.25 6.31 10.94
N ALA A 227 4.81 6.55 12.17
CA ALA A 227 4.68 7.86 12.77
C ALA A 227 5.25 7.86 14.18
N ASP A 228 5.78 9.01 14.60
CA ASP A 228 6.28 9.29 15.96
C ASP A 228 5.71 10.62 16.41
N ASN A 229 4.76 10.55 17.34
CA ASN A 229 4.14 11.69 17.99
C ASN A 229 3.59 11.30 19.38
N ASP A 230 3.01 12.24 20.11
CA ASP A 230 2.52 12.02 21.47
C ASP A 230 1.40 10.96 21.55
N GLU A 231 0.62 10.79 20.48
CA GLU A 231 -0.47 9.80 20.45
C GLU A 231 0.05 8.40 20.11
N VAL A 232 1.01 8.30 19.18
CA VAL A 232 1.48 7.01 18.68
C VAL A 232 2.97 7.05 18.33
N TYR A 233 3.67 6.01 18.66
CA TYR A 233 4.90 5.58 18.02
C TYR A 233 4.64 4.26 17.33
N THR A 234 4.68 4.24 15.99
CA THR A 234 4.47 3.01 15.22
C THR A 234 5.39 3.02 14.01
N PHE A 235 6.24 2.01 13.88
CA PHE A 235 7.03 1.79 12.67
C PHE A 235 6.97 0.32 12.28
N SER A 236 6.77 0.05 11.01
CA SER A 236 6.68 -1.32 10.50
C SER A 236 7.38 -1.48 9.18
N LEU A 237 7.95 -2.65 8.95
CA LEU A 237 8.56 -3.08 7.69
C LEU A 237 8.00 -4.44 7.30
N PHE A 238 7.47 -4.51 6.09
CA PHE A 238 7.00 -5.74 5.48
C PHE A 238 7.77 -6.03 4.20
N HIS A 239 8.16 -7.28 4.03
CA HIS A 239 8.85 -7.81 2.86
C HIS A 239 7.88 -8.65 2.04
N TYR A 240 7.81 -8.43 0.74
CA TYR A 240 6.90 -9.13 -0.15
C TYR A 240 7.68 -9.82 -1.28
N GLY A 241 7.50 -11.13 -1.43
CA GLY A 241 7.81 -11.84 -2.66
C GLY A 241 6.59 -11.73 -3.59
N VAL A 242 6.75 -11.01 -4.69
CA VAL A 242 5.66 -10.61 -5.58
C VAL A 242 5.66 -11.43 -6.85
N VAL A 243 4.49 -11.95 -7.22
CA VAL A 243 4.14 -12.34 -8.59
C VAL A 243 2.96 -11.49 -9.03
N GLY A 244 2.95 -11.07 -10.29
CA GLY A 244 1.89 -10.21 -10.81
C GLY A 244 1.57 -10.46 -12.27
N VAL A 245 0.40 -9.99 -12.66
CA VAL A 245 -0.04 -9.92 -14.05
C VAL A 245 -0.46 -8.49 -14.34
N ARG A 246 0.11 -7.91 -15.38
CA ARG A 246 -0.32 -6.62 -15.93
C ARG A 246 -1.08 -6.86 -17.21
N ILE A 247 -2.28 -6.29 -17.31
CA ILE A 247 -3.19 -6.44 -18.45
C ILE A 247 -3.37 -5.06 -19.09
N HIS A 248 -2.96 -4.95 -20.35
CA HIS A 248 -3.11 -3.76 -21.17
C HIS A 248 -4.37 -3.88 -22.04
N LEU A 249 -5.35 -3.00 -21.81
CA LEU A 249 -6.61 -2.96 -22.53
C LEU A 249 -6.57 -1.74 -23.46
N PRO A 250 -6.37 -1.93 -24.78
CA PRO A 250 -6.45 -0.83 -25.74
C PRO A 250 -7.90 -0.31 -25.82
N MET A 251 -8.05 0.98 -26.01
CA MET A 251 -9.35 1.62 -26.29
C MET A 251 -9.41 2.13 -27.73
#